data_3e59646e900ca5cc66d0dfe62b55b0b7
#
_entry.id   3e59646e900ca5cc66d0dfe62b55b0b7
#
_cell.length_a   1.000
_cell.length_b   1.000
_cell.length_c   1.000
_cell.angle_alpha   90.00
_cell.angle_beta   90.00
_cell.angle_gamma   90.00
#
_symmetry.space_group_name_H-M   'P 1'
#
loop_
_entity.id
_entity.type
_entity.pdbx_description
1 polymer ?
#
loop_
_entity_poly.entity_id
_entity_poly.type
_entity_poly.pdbx_seq_one_letter_code
_entity_poly.pdbx_strand_id
1 'polypeptide(L)'
;MRLQHSLGGLEGLEPVEPELRIFVEPWETRIFGIHTAMMALSTQLSLPLTSSTFKTVWTWADLRKGAEAMNPFDYFKYRYYEKWLGGISSYFVANGTITAKELEERTHSYLLDPQAPIPAGGTQDIDDRVHRYLVDGDSPKGDRPADPVFAVGDRVVIGDPPSVEHTRCPGYLRNKPGVVETVYDDAYSYLCSTGPDGVGPPMTVYCIRFDPQDLWPGNAEAGFAIYADLFEAYVRLPVDA
;
A
#
# COMPACT_ATOMS: atom_id res chain seq x y z
N MET A 1 -16.78 -8.18 -9.23
CA MET A 1 -15.82 -7.37 -10.00
C MET A 1 -14.71 -6.95 -9.04
N ARG A 2 -13.46 -7.19 -9.38
CA ARG A 2 -12.29 -6.96 -8.49
C ARG A 2 -11.59 -5.67 -8.91
N LEU A 3 -12.25 -4.52 -8.87
CA LEU A 3 -11.73 -3.28 -9.45
C LEU A 3 -10.57 -2.69 -8.65
N GLN A 4 -10.74 -2.48 -7.33
CA GLN A 4 -9.71 -1.84 -6.50
C GLN A 4 -8.53 -2.76 -6.20
N HIS A 5 -8.79 -4.05 -6.04
CA HIS A 5 -7.79 -5.05 -5.66
C HIS A 5 -7.14 -5.78 -6.86
N SER A 6 -7.50 -5.40 -8.08
CA SER A 6 -6.91 -5.96 -9.31
C SER A 6 -5.96 -4.95 -9.92
N LEU A 7 -4.68 -5.32 -9.98
CA LEU A 7 -3.68 -4.54 -10.67
C LEU A 7 -3.68 -4.94 -12.15
N GLY A 8 -4.07 -4.02 -13.02
CA GLY A 8 -4.14 -4.20 -14.45
C GLY A 8 -5.53 -4.61 -14.97
N GLY A 9 -5.67 -4.67 -16.27
CA GLY A 9 -6.86 -5.16 -16.96
C GLY A 9 -7.94 -4.13 -17.28
N LEU A 10 -7.62 -2.85 -17.27
CA LEU A 10 -8.46 -1.82 -17.86
C LEU A 10 -8.01 -1.58 -19.31
N GLU A 11 -8.93 -1.74 -20.24
CA GLU A 11 -8.70 -1.47 -21.67
C GLU A 11 -9.24 -0.09 -22.03
N GLY A 12 -8.73 0.48 -23.12
CA GLY A 12 -9.21 1.76 -23.67
C GLY A 12 -8.85 2.97 -22.83
N LEU A 13 -7.83 2.88 -22.00
CA LEU A 13 -7.27 4.04 -21.29
C LEU A 13 -6.51 4.92 -22.28
N GLU A 14 -6.62 6.23 -22.09
CA GLU A 14 -5.81 7.20 -22.83
C GLU A 14 -4.31 6.97 -22.55
N PRO A 15 -3.42 7.43 -23.46
CA PRO A 15 -1.98 7.38 -23.20
C PRO A 15 -1.61 8.02 -21.88
N VAL A 16 -0.60 7.45 -21.20
CA VAL A 16 -0.08 8.03 -19.97
C VAL A 16 0.40 9.45 -20.21
N GLU A 17 -0.19 10.42 -19.54
CA GLU A 17 0.28 11.80 -19.56
C GLU A 17 1.42 11.97 -18.55
N PRO A 18 2.65 12.22 -19.00
CA PRO A 18 3.81 12.33 -18.12
C PRO A 18 3.86 13.72 -17.46
N GLU A 19 2.88 14.05 -16.66
CA GLU A 19 2.90 15.29 -15.89
C GLU A 19 3.87 15.16 -14.70
N LEU A 20 4.83 16.08 -14.61
CA LEU A 20 5.83 16.09 -13.54
C LEU A 20 5.33 16.77 -12.26
N ARG A 21 4.13 17.30 -12.25
CA ARG A 21 3.55 17.97 -11.09
C ARG A 21 3.08 16.94 -10.05
N ILE A 22 3.69 16.97 -8.86
CA ILE A 22 3.36 16.05 -7.76
C ILE A 22 2.06 16.47 -7.05
N PHE A 23 1.92 17.76 -6.76
CA PHE A 23 0.76 18.33 -6.09
C PHE A 23 0.00 19.25 -7.03
N VAL A 24 -1.30 19.04 -7.16
CA VAL A 24 -2.18 19.84 -8.02
C VAL A 24 -2.69 21.06 -7.24
N GLU A 25 -3.08 20.81 -6.00
CA GLU A 25 -3.67 21.81 -5.11
C GLU A 25 -2.83 21.99 -3.83
N PRO A 26 -2.80 23.22 -3.24
CA PRO A 26 -1.98 23.47 -2.04
C PRO A 26 -2.33 22.61 -0.83
N TRP A 27 -3.56 22.13 -0.70
CA TRP A 27 -3.98 21.28 0.41
C TRP A 27 -3.40 19.84 0.32
N GLU A 28 -3.01 19.39 -0.86
CA GLU A 28 -2.47 18.05 -1.07
C GLU A 28 -1.14 17.84 -0.33
N THR A 29 -0.33 18.91 -0.21
CA THR A 29 0.89 18.88 0.60
C THR A 29 0.61 18.62 2.07
N ARG A 30 -0.53 19.10 2.58
CA ARG A 30 -0.94 18.85 3.97
C ARG A 30 -1.32 17.39 4.19
N ILE A 31 -2.02 16.77 3.23
CA ILE A 31 -2.37 15.36 3.31
C ILE A 31 -1.12 14.48 3.27
N PHE A 32 -0.16 14.80 2.40
CA PHE A 32 1.14 14.15 2.39
C PHE A 32 1.86 14.30 3.74
N GLY A 33 1.88 15.52 4.31
CA GLY A 33 2.47 15.79 5.63
C GLY A 33 1.79 15.01 6.76
N ILE A 34 0.46 14.89 6.75
CA ILE A 34 -0.28 14.09 7.73
C ILE A 34 0.12 12.61 7.63
N HIS A 35 0.14 12.05 6.41
CA HIS A 35 0.60 10.68 6.21
C HIS A 35 2.02 10.45 6.74
N THR A 36 2.94 11.35 6.40
CA THR A 36 4.34 11.29 6.86
C THR A 36 4.44 11.34 8.38
N ALA A 37 3.67 12.22 9.03
CA ALA A 37 3.63 12.31 10.47
C ALA A 37 3.07 11.03 11.11
N MET A 38 2.01 10.45 10.53
CA MET A 38 1.43 9.19 10.99
C MET A 38 2.44 8.05 10.87
N MET A 39 3.22 7.98 9.78
CA MET A 39 4.30 7.00 9.62
C MET A 39 5.37 7.19 10.71
N ALA A 40 5.87 8.40 10.88
CA ALA A 40 6.92 8.70 11.86
C ALA A 40 6.50 8.40 13.32
N LEU A 41 5.21 8.55 13.62
CA LEU A 41 4.63 8.34 14.94
C LEU A 41 4.04 6.94 15.12
N SER A 42 4.00 6.12 14.08
CA SER A 42 3.46 4.76 14.13
C SER A 42 4.20 3.92 15.18
N THR A 43 3.43 3.24 16.02
CA THR A 43 3.99 2.37 17.07
C THR A 43 4.69 1.12 16.52
N GLN A 44 4.55 0.86 15.25
CA GLN A 44 5.31 -0.18 14.56
C GLN A 44 6.78 0.21 14.36
N LEU A 45 7.05 1.48 14.04
CA LEU A 45 8.40 1.94 13.70
C LEU A 45 9.18 2.44 14.92
N SER A 46 8.47 2.89 15.97
CA SER A 46 9.12 3.51 17.10
C SER A 46 8.24 3.49 18.35
N LEU A 47 8.89 3.62 19.52
CA LEU A 47 8.17 3.77 20.78
C LEU A 47 7.31 5.05 20.76
N PRO A 48 6.08 5.00 21.33
CA PRO A 48 5.21 6.16 21.38
C PRO A 48 5.86 7.34 22.11
N LEU A 49 5.71 8.54 21.54
CA LEU A 49 6.06 9.79 22.24
C LEU A 49 4.98 10.13 23.29
N THR A 50 5.40 10.58 24.46
CA THR A 50 4.45 11.02 25.52
C THR A 50 3.69 12.27 25.11
N SER A 51 4.31 13.13 24.30
CA SER A 51 3.75 14.36 23.73
C SER A 51 2.73 14.12 22.61
N SER A 52 2.75 12.94 21.98
CA SER A 52 1.83 12.61 20.90
C SER A 52 0.56 11.93 21.42
N THR A 53 -0.58 12.33 20.89
CA THR A 53 -1.86 11.61 21.06
C THR A 53 -2.02 10.46 20.09
N PHE A 54 -1.27 10.45 19.00
CA PHE A 54 -1.25 9.35 18.03
C PHE A 54 -0.42 8.19 18.60
N LYS A 55 -1.06 7.09 18.94
CA LYS A 55 -0.45 5.91 19.60
C LYS A 55 -0.91 4.60 18.95
N THR A 56 -1.20 4.65 17.66
CA THR A 56 -1.69 3.50 16.91
C THR A 56 -0.67 3.09 15.84
N VAL A 57 -0.86 1.91 15.28
CA VAL A 57 -0.10 1.47 14.11
C VAL A 57 -0.67 2.18 12.87
N TRP A 58 0.22 2.68 12.05
CA TRP A 58 -0.11 3.16 10.71
C TRP A 58 0.95 2.70 9.73
N THR A 59 0.53 2.18 8.59
CA THR A 59 1.41 1.61 7.58
C THR A 59 1.00 2.06 6.17
N TRP A 60 1.87 1.81 5.22
CA TRP A 60 1.53 1.95 3.80
C TRP A 60 0.35 1.07 3.38
N ALA A 61 0.15 -0.08 4.06
CA ALA A 61 -1.02 -0.93 3.82
C ALA A 61 -2.31 -0.27 4.28
N ASP A 62 -2.31 0.41 5.45
CA ASP A 62 -3.50 1.10 5.95
C ASP A 62 -3.94 2.22 5.03
N LEU A 63 -2.97 2.99 4.49
CA LEU A 63 -3.26 4.02 3.50
C LEU A 63 -3.95 3.44 2.25
N ARG A 64 -3.44 2.32 1.75
CA ARG A 64 -4.00 1.64 0.57
C ARG A 64 -5.36 1.03 0.85
N LYS A 65 -5.51 0.33 1.98
CA LYS A 65 -6.80 -0.23 2.42
C LYS A 65 -7.86 0.85 2.55
N GLY A 66 -7.51 1.99 3.13
CA GLY A 66 -8.43 3.13 3.26
C GLY A 66 -8.91 3.67 1.91
N ALA A 67 -8.01 3.78 0.93
CA ALA A 67 -8.38 4.20 -0.42
C ALA A 67 -9.23 3.12 -1.13
N GLU A 68 -8.87 1.86 -1.00
CA GLU A 68 -9.56 0.73 -1.65
C GLU A 68 -10.92 0.41 -1.03
N ALA A 69 -11.16 0.81 0.23
CA ALA A 69 -12.45 0.67 0.90
C ALA A 69 -13.50 1.68 0.43
N MET A 70 -13.11 2.69 -0.35
CA MET A 70 -14.04 3.66 -0.91
C MET A 70 -15.05 2.98 -1.86
N ASN A 71 -16.18 3.66 -2.07
CA ASN A 71 -17.08 3.28 -3.14
C ASN A 71 -16.32 3.23 -4.48
N PRO A 72 -16.45 2.18 -5.30
CA PRO A 72 -15.74 2.04 -6.57
C PRO A 72 -15.87 3.25 -7.51
N PHE A 73 -17.04 3.89 -7.56
CA PHE A 73 -17.24 5.07 -8.39
C PHE A 73 -16.45 6.27 -7.87
N ASP A 74 -16.38 6.45 -6.56
CA ASP A 74 -15.59 7.50 -5.94
C ASP A 74 -14.09 7.22 -6.13
N TYR A 75 -13.66 5.95 -6.02
CA TYR A 75 -12.28 5.56 -6.26
C TYR A 75 -11.80 5.96 -7.68
N PHE A 76 -12.61 5.79 -8.71
CA PHE A 76 -12.26 6.19 -10.07
C PHE A 76 -12.42 7.69 -10.34
N LYS A 77 -13.29 8.37 -9.59
CA LYS A 77 -13.54 9.80 -9.73
C LYS A 77 -12.49 10.66 -9.02
N TYR A 78 -12.08 10.25 -7.83
CA TYR A 78 -11.21 11.05 -7.00
C TYR A 78 -9.76 11.01 -7.47
N ARG A 79 -9.09 12.16 -7.35
CA ARG A 79 -7.66 12.31 -7.59
C ARG A 79 -6.86 11.59 -6.50
N TYR A 80 -5.56 11.49 -6.68
CA TYR A 80 -4.66 10.72 -5.83
C TYR A 80 -4.76 11.10 -4.35
N TYR A 81 -4.59 12.38 -4.03
CA TYR A 81 -4.62 12.84 -2.64
C TYR A 81 -6.03 12.96 -2.04
N GLU A 82 -7.07 13.04 -2.86
CA GLU A 82 -8.45 12.92 -2.39
C GLU A 82 -8.74 11.52 -1.83
N LYS A 83 -8.17 10.48 -2.46
CA LYS A 83 -8.24 9.12 -1.93
C LYS A 83 -7.49 8.98 -0.60
N TRP A 84 -6.32 9.61 -0.47
CA TRP A 84 -5.59 9.64 0.80
C TRP A 84 -6.39 10.34 1.90
N LEU A 85 -6.97 11.50 1.60
CA LEU A 85 -7.81 12.25 2.54
C LEU A 85 -8.96 11.38 3.06
N GLY A 86 -9.69 10.71 2.16
CA GLY A 86 -10.78 9.83 2.55
C GLY A 86 -10.32 8.63 3.38
N GLY A 87 -9.24 7.97 2.98
CA GLY A 87 -8.67 6.84 3.69
C GLY A 87 -8.15 7.19 5.09
N ILE A 88 -7.42 8.30 5.23
CA ILE A 88 -6.90 8.78 6.52
C ILE A 88 -8.06 9.19 7.44
N SER A 89 -9.04 9.93 6.91
CA SER A 89 -10.22 10.34 7.69
C SER A 89 -11.00 9.13 8.21
N SER A 90 -11.22 8.14 7.36
CA SER A 90 -11.88 6.88 7.74
C SER A 90 -11.09 6.11 8.79
N TYR A 91 -9.78 6.08 8.67
CA TYR A 91 -8.91 5.46 9.67
C TYR A 91 -9.04 6.11 11.05
N PHE A 92 -8.99 7.45 11.13
CA PHE A 92 -9.13 8.16 12.40
C PHE A 92 -10.48 7.92 13.07
N VAL A 93 -11.55 7.82 12.28
CA VAL A 93 -12.89 7.47 12.79
C VAL A 93 -12.94 6.02 13.26
N ALA A 94 -12.41 5.09 12.46
CA ALA A 94 -12.47 3.66 12.75
C ALA A 94 -11.71 3.27 14.03
N ASN A 95 -10.58 3.92 14.31
CA ASN A 95 -9.80 3.65 15.53
C ASN A 95 -10.20 4.53 16.73
N GLY A 96 -11.23 5.36 16.59
CA GLY A 96 -11.77 6.19 17.68
C GLY A 96 -10.92 7.40 18.05
N THR A 97 -9.96 7.81 17.21
CA THR A 97 -9.18 9.05 17.43
C THR A 97 -10.07 10.28 17.33
N ILE A 98 -11.02 10.26 16.41
CA ILE A 98 -12.09 11.25 16.26
C ILE A 98 -13.43 10.52 16.05
N THR A 99 -14.54 11.18 16.34
CA THR A 99 -15.86 10.65 16.01
C THR A 99 -16.29 11.12 14.62
N ALA A 100 -17.15 10.35 13.95
CA ALA A 100 -17.74 10.78 12.68
C ALA A 100 -18.47 12.14 12.81
N LYS A 101 -19.16 12.35 13.92
CA LYS A 101 -19.85 13.61 14.21
C LYS A 101 -18.88 14.78 14.33
N GLU A 102 -17.76 14.60 15.04
CA GLU A 102 -16.73 15.63 15.16
C GLU A 102 -16.12 15.97 13.80
N LEU A 103 -15.82 14.96 12.98
CA LEU A 103 -15.32 15.17 11.62
C LEU A 103 -16.32 16.00 10.79
N GLU A 104 -17.61 15.67 10.84
CA GLU A 104 -18.65 16.38 10.12
C GLU A 104 -18.80 17.84 10.61
N GLU A 105 -18.87 18.06 11.93
CA GLU A 105 -19.00 19.38 12.52
C GLU A 105 -17.81 20.29 12.18
N ARG A 106 -16.59 19.76 12.27
CA ARG A 106 -15.36 20.49 11.91
C ARG A 106 -15.31 20.81 10.42
N THR A 107 -15.64 19.83 9.58
CA THR A 107 -15.72 20.04 8.14
C THR A 107 -16.71 21.14 7.80
N HIS A 108 -17.91 21.10 8.37
CA HIS A 108 -18.92 22.13 8.16
C HIS A 108 -18.44 23.52 8.63
N SER A 109 -17.79 23.60 9.79
CA SER A 109 -17.25 24.85 10.33
C SER A 109 -16.23 25.49 9.37
N TYR A 110 -15.29 24.69 8.83
CA TYR A 110 -14.29 25.21 7.89
C TYR A 110 -14.84 25.49 6.49
N LEU A 111 -15.93 24.85 6.09
CA LEU A 111 -16.63 25.21 4.85
C LEU A 111 -17.33 26.56 4.97
N LEU A 112 -17.83 26.92 6.16
CA LEU A 112 -18.44 28.23 6.43
C LEU A 112 -17.40 29.34 6.58
N ASP A 113 -16.26 29.03 7.19
CA ASP A 113 -15.14 29.96 7.36
C ASP A 113 -13.81 29.29 6.98
N PRO A 114 -13.44 29.29 5.69
CA PRO A 114 -12.18 28.69 5.24
C PRO A 114 -10.93 29.36 5.82
N GLN A 115 -11.04 30.52 6.43
CA GLN A 115 -9.94 31.24 7.08
C GLN A 115 -9.89 31.01 8.59
N ALA A 116 -10.82 30.24 9.15
CA ALA A 116 -10.78 29.91 10.57
C ALA A 116 -9.40 29.34 10.98
N PRO A 117 -8.85 29.75 12.12
CA PRO A 117 -7.54 29.29 12.53
C PRO A 117 -7.53 27.78 12.77
N ILE A 118 -6.51 27.13 12.24
CA ILE A 118 -6.24 25.72 12.57
C ILE A 118 -5.74 25.68 14.02
N PRO A 119 -6.25 24.76 14.87
CA PRO A 119 -5.75 24.63 16.22
C PRO A 119 -4.22 24.49 16.26
N ALA A 120 -3.58 25.25 17.12
CA ALA A 120 -2.15 25.08 17.38
C ALA A 120 -1.90 23.74 18.06
N GLY A 121 -0.83 23.08 17.68
CA GLY A 121 -0.44 21.79 18.23
C GLY A 121 0.97 21.43 17.81
N GLY A 122 1.41 20.26 18.31
CA GLY A 122 2.76 19.79 18.04
C GLY A 122 3.76 20.24 19.11
N THR A 123 4.84 19.51 19.18
CA THR A 123 5.98 19.75 20.08
C THR A 123 7.26 19.46 19.29
N GLN A 124 8.37 20.02 19.76
CA GLN A 124 9.65 19.88 19.06
C GLN A 124 10.07 18.40 18.86
N ASP A 125 9.79 17.55 19.84
CA ASP A 125 10.11 16.11 19.74
C ASP A 125 9.28 15.38 18.66
N ILE A 126 8.04 15.82 18.41
CA ILE A 126 7.23 15.34 17.29
C ILE A 126 7.84 15.80 15.97
N ASP A 127 8.17 17.09 15.86
CA ASP A 127 8.77 17.66 14.65
C ASP A 127 10.11 16.99 14.33
N ASP A 128 10.96 16.80 15.33
CA ASP A 128 12.26 16.13 15.18
C ASP A 128 12.09 14.67 14.69
N ARG A 129 11.06 13.96 15.18
CA ARG A 129 10.78 12.60 14.75
C ARG A 129 10.28 12.55 13.32
N VAL A 130 9.35 13.42 12.95
CA VAL A 130 8.84 13.51 11.58
C VAL A 130 9.95 13.89 10.62
N HIS A 131 10.78 14.83 10.99
CA HIS A 131 11.91 15.25 10.17
C HIS A 131 12.94 14.12 9.97
N ARG A 132 13.22 13.37 11.03
CA ARG A 132 14.10 12.18 10.94
C ARG A 132 13.52 11.14 9.99
N TYR A 133 12.23 10.83 10.13
CA TYR A 133 11.56 9.90 9.23
C TYR A 133 11.62 10.33 7.76
N LEU A 134 11.49 11.64 7.48
CA LEU A 134 11.63 12.18 6.12
C LEU A 134 13.03 11.99 5.54
N VAL A 135 14.05 12.00 6.39
CA VAL A 135 15.46 11.82 5.97
C VAL A 135 15.82 10.34 5.85
N ASP A 136 15.47 9.56 6.85
CA ASP A 136 15.92 8.16 6.97
C ASP A 136 14.95 7.19 6.26
N GLY A 137 13.66 7.54 6.22
CA GLY A 137 12.61 6.66 5.72
C GLY A 137 12.35 5.45 6.61
N ASP A 138 11.72 4.45 6.02
CA ASP A 138 11.56 3.11 6.56
C ASP A 138 11.93 2.08 5.49
N SER A 139 12.37 0.90 5.92
CA SER A 139 12.71 -0.19 5.02
C SER A 139 11.76 -1.37 5.24
N PRO A 140 11.24 -1.97 4.17
CA PRO A 140 10.49 -3.23 4.30
C PRO A 140 11.40 -4.43 4.60
N LYS A 141 12.73 -4.26 4.51
CA LYS A 141 13.70 -5.30 4.80
C LYS A 141 13.70 -5.64 6.28
N GLY A 142 13.50 -6.91 6.58
CA GLY A 142 13.62 -7.44 7.95
C GLY A 142 15.07 -7.66 8.38
N ASP A 143 15.25 -7.86 9.69
CA ASP A 143 16.57 -8.10 10.30
C ASP A 143 17.04 -9.56 10.19
N ARG A 144 16.27 -10.40 9.52
CA ARG A 144 16.57 -11.83 9.38
C ARG A 144 16.82 -12.19 7.92
N PRO A 145 17.72 -13.17 7.66
CA PRO A 145 17.83 -13.75 6.33
C PRO A 145 16.51 -14.41 5.94
N ALA A 146 16.28 -14.52 4.64
CA ALA A 146 15.18 -15.29 4.10
C ALA A 146 15.33 -16.79 4.47
N ASP A 147 14.18 -17.46 4.61
CA ASP A 147 14.09 -18.91 4.74
C ASP A 147 13.23 -19.44 3.57
N PRO A 148 13.81 -19.53 2.35
CA PRO A 148 13.06 -19.78 1.14
C PRO A 148 12.52 -21.21 1.06
N VAL A 149 11.25 -21.33 0.68
CA VAL A 149 10.61 -22.63 0.38
C VAL A 149 10.96 -23.10 -1.05
N PHE A 150 11.23 -22.17 -1.96
CA PHE A 150 11.54 -22.45 -3.36
C PHE A 150 12.97 -22.04 -3.71
N ALA A 151 13.58 -22.79 -4.63
CA ALA A 151 14.89 -22.52 -5.17
C ALA A 151 14.82 -21.93 -6.58
N VAL A 152 15.92 -21.32 -7.03
CA VAL A 152 16.07 -20.86 -8.43
C VAL A 152 15.89 -22.03 -9.38
N GLY A 153 15.05 -21.85 -10.39
CA GLY A 153 14.69 -22.85 -11.38
C GLY A 153 13.42 -23.63 -11.05
N ASP A 154 12.88 -23.54 -9.84
CA ASP A 154 11.63 -24.21 -9.49
C ASP A 154 10.45 -23.67 -10.31
N ARG A 155 9.61 -24.58 -10.77
CA ARG A 155 8.32 -24.25 -11.39
C ARG A 155 7.29 -24.02 -10.31
N VAL A 156 6.61 -22.91 -10.40
CA VAL A 156 5.63 -22.45 -9.41
C VAL A 156 4.34 -21.99 -10.08
N VAL A 157 3.29 -21.88 -9.30
CA VAL A 157 2.02 -21.26 -9.71
C VAL A 157 1.69 -20.13 -8.74
N ILE A 158 1.24 -19.01 -9.26
CA ILE A 158 0.83 -17.87 -8.44
C ILE A 158 -0.59 -18.13 -7.92
N GLY A 159 -0.75 -18.04 -6.60
CA GLY A 159 -2.05 -18.20 -5.97
C GLY A 159 -3.04 -17.11 -6.36
N ASP A 160 -4.30 -17.35 -6.04
CA ASP A 160 -5.37 -16.35 -6.17
C ASP A 160 -5.83 -15.93 -4.76
N PRO A 161 -5.11 -15.01 -4.09
CA PRO A 161 -5.45 -14.58 -2.75
C PRO A 161 -6.82 -13.90 -2.73
N PRO A 162 -7.54 -13.96 -1.60
CA PRO A 162 -8.81 -13.26 -1.46
C PRO A 162 -8.68 -11.77 -1.78
N SER A 163 -9.66 -11.22 -2.48
CA SER A 163 -9.67 -9.81 -2.88
C SER A 163 -10.36 -8.89 -1.86
N VAL A 164 -10.52 -9.34 -0.63
CA VAL A 164 -11.19 -8.58 0.44
C VAL A 164 -10.31 -7.52 1.07
N GLU A 165 -9.00 -7.64 0.86
CA GLU A 165 -8.01 -6.74 1.43
C GLU A 165 -6.95 -6.35 0.40
N HIS A 166 -6.13 -5.35 0.74
CA HIS A 166 -5.04 -4.91 -0.11
C HIS A 166 -4.10 -6.08 -0.44
N THR A 167 -3.75 -6.21 -1.70
CA THR A 167 -2.81 -7.24 -2.17
C THR A 167 -1.77 -6.62 -3.10
N ARG A 168 -0.56 -7.17 -3.06
CA ARG A 168 0.54 -6.84 -3.98
C ARG A 168 0.68 -7.86 -5.11
N CYS A 169 -0.27 -8.80 -5.22
CA CYS A 169 -0.31 -9.78 -6.30
C CYS A 169 -1.10 -9.24 -7.50
N PRO A 170 -0.45 -8.89 -8.62
CA PRO A 170 -1.13 -8.44 -9.82
C PRO A 170 -2.17 -9.45 -10.31
N GLY A 171 -3.35 -8.95 -10.71
CA GLY A 171 -4.46 -9.82 -11.12
C GLY A 171 -4.14 -10.71 -12.32
N TYR A 172 -3.32 -10.22 -13.27
CA TYR A 172 -2.94 -10.96 -14.48
C TYR A 172 -1.94 -12.10 -14.24
N LEU A 173 -1.29 -12.15 -13.06
CA LEU A 173 -0.39 -13.22 -12.67
C LEU A 173 -1.10 -14.36 -11.92
N ARG A 174 -2.30 -14.13 -11.40
CA ARG A 174 -3.01 -15.12 -10.57
C ARG A 174 -3.34 -16.38 -11.35
N ASN A 175 -3.11 -17.53 -10.72
CA ASN A 175 -3.25 -18.85 -11.32
C ASN A 175 -2.36 -19.11 -12.54
N LYS A 176 -1.31 -18.30 -12.72
CA LYS A 176 -0.38 -18.46 -13.84
C LYS A 176 0.89 -19.18 -13.40
N PRO A 177 1.44 -20.06 -14.27
CA PRO A 177 2.72 -20.71 -14.01
C PRO A 177 3.87 -19.74 -14.22
N GLY A 178 4.94 -19.94 -13.47
CA GLY A 178 6.19 -19.20 -13.61
C GLY A 178 7.38 -20.05 -13.16
N VAL A 179 8.55 -19.46 -13.28
CA VAL A 179 9.82 -20.08 -12.83
C VAL A 179 10.52 -19.11 -11.90
N VAL A 180 11.01 -19.60 -10.76
CA VAL A 180 11.81 -18.81 -9.85
C VAL A 180 13.12 -18.44 -10.54
N GLU A 181 13.33 -17.16 -10.80
CA GLU A 181 14.53 -16.63 -11.42
C GLU A 181 15.56 -16.21 -10.38
N THR A 182 15.09 -15.58 -9.29
CA THR A 182 15.94 -15.13 -8.19
C THR A 182 15.21 -15.33 -6.87
N VAL A 183 15.96 -15.72 -5.85
CA VAL A 183 15.55 -15.71 -4.45
C VAL A 183 16.30 -14.57 -3.78
N TYR A 184 15.60 -13.65 -3.13
CA TYR A 184 16.25 -12.59 -2.39
C TYR A 184 16.75 -13.08 -1.04
N ASP A 185 17.95 -12.66 -0.65
CA ASP A 185 18.68 -13.16 0.53
C ASP A 185 18.02 -12.77 1.85
N ASP A 186 17.23 -11.69 1.86
CA ASP A 186 16.61 -11.15 3.06
C ASP A 186 15.10 -11.45 3.08
N ALA A 187 14.53 -11.48 4.27
CA ALA A 187 13.09 -11.47 4.46
C ALA A 187 12.56 -10.03 4.45
N TYR A 188 11.41 -9.83 3.84
CA TYR A 188 10.76 -8.50 3.70
C TYR A 188 9.40 -8.48 4.38
N SER A 189 9.06 -7.34 4.96
CA SER A 189 7.75 -7.15 5.61
C SER A 189 6.63 -7.29 4.60
N TYR A 190 5.72 -8.22 4.86
CA TYR A 190 4.51 -8.42 4.09
C TYR A 190 3.45 -7.44 4.56
N LEU A 191 3.30 -6.34 3.83
CA LEU A 191 2.42 -5.22 4.16
C LEU A 191 0.96 -5.44 3.77
N CYS A 192 0.57 -6.68 3.51
CA CYS A 192 -0.81 -7.04 3.23
C CYS A 192 -1.31 -7.92 4.38
N SER A 193 -2.57 -7.80 4.69
CA SER A 193 -3.30 -8.42 5.78
C SER A 193 -2.91 -9.83 6.18
N THR A 194 -1.95 -9.93 7.04
CA THR A 194 -1.63 -11.16 7.76
C THR A 194 -1.87 -11.02 9.26
N GLY A 195 -2.31 -9.84 9.71
CA GLY A 195 -2.61 -9.53 11.10
C GLY A 195 -3.59 -8.37 11.23
N PRO A 196 -4.10 -8.11 12.43
CA PRO A 196 -5.09 -7.06 12.70
C PRO A 196 -4.55 -5.65 12.46
N ASP A 197 -3.24 -5.48 12.45
CA ASP A 197 -2.51 -4.23 12.20
C ASP A 197 -2.11 -4.05 10.73
N GLY A 198 -2.37 -5.05 9.89
CA GLY A 198 -2.02 -5.01 8.48
C GLY A 198 -0.55 -5.27 8.17
N VAL A 199 0.24 -5.62 9.18
CA VAL A 199 1.66 -5.96 9.02
C VAL A 199 1.83 -7.45 9.28
N GLY A 200 2.33 -8.15 8.28
CA GLY A 200 2.69 -9.56 8.42
C GLY A 200 4.13 -9.75 8.87
N PRO A 201 4.49 -10.98 9.27
CA PRO A 201 5.88 -11.32 9.52
C PRO A 201 6.70 -11.14 8.25
N PRO A 202 7.98 -10.75 8.35
CA PRO A 202 8.87 -10.75 7.20
C PRO A 202 8.95 -12.13 6.56
N MET A 203 8.92 -12.18 5.23
CA MET A 203 8.98 -13.41 4.46
C MET A 203 9.84 -13.25 3.22
N THR A 204 10.20 -14.37 2.61
CA THR A 204 10.97 -14.41 1.37
C THR A 204 10.22 -13.69 0.23
N VAL A 205 10.99 -13.05 -0.62
CA VAL A 205 10.54 -12.52 -1.91
C VAL A 205 11.28 -13.24 -3.02
N TYR A 206 10.55 -13.56 -4.07
CA TYR A 206 11.07 -14.20 -5.27
C TYR A 206 10.86 -13.32 -6.48
N CYS A 207 11.86 -13.19 -7.33
CA CYS A 207 11.66 -12.74 -8.70
C CYS A 207 11.18 -13.93 -9.52
N ILE A 208 9.97 -13.88 -10.03
CA ILE A 208 9.36 -14.94 -10.84
C ILE A 208 9.37 -14.50 -12.31
N ARG A 209 9.88 -15.37 -13.17
CA ARG A 209 9.85 -15.19 -14.62
C ARG A 209 8.63 -15.90 -15.22
N PHE A 210 7.89 -15.20 -16.04
CA PHE A 210 6.70 -15.68 -16.75
C PHE A 210 6.92 -15.67 -18.27
N ASP A 211 6.39 -16.68 -18.93
CA ASP A 211 6.23 -16.66 -20.39
C ASP A 211 4.97 -15.85 -20.73
N PRO A 212 5.07 -14.86 -21.62
CA PRO A 212 3.92 -14.09 -22.09
C PRO A 212 2.80 -14.97 -22.66
N GLN A 213 3.12 -16.11 -23.27
CA GLN A 213 2.12 -17.04 -23.79
C GLN A 213 1.26 -17.67 -22.68
N ASP A 214 1.84 -17.89 -21.48
CA ASP A 214 1.10 -18.38 -20.32
C ASP A 214 0.19 -17.27 -19.73
N LEU A 215 0.63 -16.01 -19.84
CA LEU A 215 -0.14 -14.87 -19.34
C LEU A 215 -1.29 -14.49 -20.27
N TRP A 216 -1.00 -14.37 -21.58
CA TRP A 216 -1.94 -13.90 -22.61
C TRP A 216 -1.97 -14.83 -23.81
N PRO A 217 -2.56 -16.03 -23.70
CA PRO A 217 -2.63 -16.98 -24.80
C PRO A 217 -3.24 -16.35 -26.07
N GLY A 218 -2.52 -16.45 -27.18
CA GLY A 218 -2.98 -15.95 -28.46
C GLY A 218 -2.73 -14.46 -28.73
N ASN A 219 -2.33 -13.67 -27.70
CA ASN A 219 -2.02 -12.23 -27.86
C ASN A 219 -0.61 -11.89 -27.38
N ALA A 220 0.20 -12.87 -27.06
CA ALA A 220 1.53 -12.62 -26.54
C ALA A 220 2.51 -12.27 -27.68
N GLU A 221 3.30 -11.24 -27.45
CA GLU A 221 4.46 -10.93 -28.29
C GLU A 221 5.58 -11.92 -28.01
N ALA A 222 6.36 -12.25 -29.03
CA ALA A 222 7.50 -13.15 -28.88
C ALA A 222 8.78 -12.40 -28.51
N GLY A 223 9.71 -13.09 -27.85
CA GLY A 223 11.08 -12.62 -27.66
C GLY A 223 11.33 -11.83 -26.37
N PHE A 224 10.39 -11.82 -25.41
CA PHE A 224 10.62 -11.27 -24.09
C PHE A 224 10.02 -12.16 -22.99
N ALA A 225 10.34 -11.86 -21.74
CA ALA A 225 9.74 -12.47 -20.56
C ALA A 225 9.23 -11.38 -19.61
N ILE A 226 8.23 -11.70 -18.80
CA ILE A 226 7.75 -10.84 -17.73
C ILE A 226 8.37 -11.29 -16.43
N TYR A 227 8.82 -10.35 -15.63
CA TYR A 227 9.37 -10.59 -14.30
C TYR A 227 8.52 -9.86 -13.26
N ALA A 228 8.29 -10.51 -12.15
CA ALA A 228 7.59 -9.89 -11.01
C ALA A 228 8.20 -10.36 -9.70
N ASP A 229 8.42 -9.40 -8.81
CA ASP A 229 8.82 -9.67 -7.42
C ASP A 229 7.57 -9.95 -6.60
N LEU A 230 7.50 -11.17 -6.07
CA LEU A 230 6.34 -11.68 -5.36
C LEU A 230 6.74 -12.23 -3.99
N PHE A 231 5.93 -11.89 -2.99
CA PHE A 231 6.06 -12.48 -1.66
C PHE A 231 5.73 -13.98 -1.69
N GLU A 232 6.43 -14.75 -0.87
CA GLU A 232 6.24 -16.19 -0.74
C GLU A 232 4.79 -16.59 -0.51
N ALA A 233 4.01 -15.78 0.21
CA ALA A 233 2.59 -16.00 0.44
C ALA A 233 1.74 -16.13 -0.85
N TYR A 234 2.24 -15.63 -1.99
CA TYR A 234 1.56 -15.74 -3.29
C TYR A 234 2.03 -16.93 -4.12
N VAL A 235 3.11 -17.59 -3.72
CA VAL A 235 3.77 -18.62 -4.52
C VAL A 235 3.37 -20.00 -4.01
N ARG A 236 3.05 -20.92 -4.92
CA ARG A 236 2.61 -22.28 -4.60
C ARG A 236 3.29 -23.29 -5.52
N LEU A 237 3.41 -24.51 -5.04
CA LEU A 237 3.73 -25.65 -5.92
C LEU A 237 2.64 -25.80 -7.00
N PRO A 238 3.00 -26.19 -8.23
CA PRO A 238 2.02 -26.65 -9.20
C PRO A 238 1.23 -27.80 -8.59
N VAL A 239 -0.09 -27.74 -8.70
CA VAL A 239 -0.90 -28.93 -8.40
C VAL A 239 -0.65 -29.90 -9.55
N ASP A 240 -0.10 -31.06 -9.26
CA ASP A 240 0.10 -32.12 -10.25
C ASP A 240 -1.21 -32.37 -11.00
N ALA A 241 -1.16 -32.21 -12.31
CA ALA A 241 -2.29 -32.37 -13.21
C ALA A 241 -2.59 -33.87 -13.45
#